data_a61044961e61ea2fd08bc6cd37edcd47
#
_entry.id   a61044961e61ea2fd08bc6cd37edcd47
#
_cell.length_a   1.000
_cell.length_b   1.000
_cell.length_c   1.000
_cell.angle_alpha   90.00
_cell.angle_beta   90.00
_cell.angle_gamma   90.00
#
_symmetry.space_group_name_H-M   'P 1'
#
loop_
_entity.id
_entity.type
_entity.pdbx_description
1 polymer ?
#
loop_
_entity_poly.entity_id
_entity_poly.type
_entity_poly.pdbx_seq_one_letter_code
_entity_poly.pdbx_strand_id
1 'polypeptide(L)'
;MKKKKGLSGVITAIILIALVMTLVGIVWGVVKGILDEKLEGAKSCFGNFEKVKLNNRDTCYYNNTKEFNFYISIGDIDIDGVLILIKGNGTGKSIKIPGNYSYVKPYGGGYGQNISLPSKNSGLTYILNTTGAGIQDPNTIQIAPVINSKKCEVSDSLAPVDRCG
;
A
#
# COMPACT_ATOMS: atom_id res chain seq x y z
N MET A 1 19.10 69.44 22.94
CA MET A 1 18.22 68.25 22.89
C MET A 1 19.02 67.03 22.41
N LYS A 2 19.43 66.12 23.32
CA LYS A 2 20.21 64.89 22.98
C LYS A 2 19.25 63.84 22.50
N LYS A 3 19.42 63.37 21.25
CA LYS A 3 18.65 62.31 20.64
C LYS A 3 18.92 60.98 21.33
N LYS A 4 17.97 60.44 22.07
CA LYS A 4 17.96 59.05 22.58
C LYS A 4 17.62 58.09 21.43
N LYS A 5 18.50 57.88 20.45
CA LYS A 5 18.25 57.04 19.30
C LYS A 5 18.95 55.63 19.33
N GLY A 6 19.75 55.36 20.34
CA GLY A 6 20.53 54.13 20.39
C GLY A 6 19.85 52.90 21.04
N LEU A 7 19.04 53.15 22.07
CA LEU A 7 18.42 52.03 22.82
C LEU A 7 17.26 51.33 22.09
N SER A 8 16.50 52.05 21.28
CA SER A 8 15.34 51.49 20.56
C SER A 8 15.74 50.43 19.54
N GLY A 9 16.83 50.64 18.80
CA GLY A 9 17.29 49.70 17.79
C GLY A 9 17.78 48.35 18.35
N VAL A 10 18.48 48.41 19.48
CA VAL A 10 18.99 47.20 20.16
C VAL A 10 17.83 46.36 20.72
N ILE A 11 16.85 47.02 21.34
CA ILE A 11 15.67 46.33 21.89
C ILE A 11 14.87 45.68 20.76
N THR A 12 14.67 46.37 19.64
CA THR A 12 13.97 45.79 18.46
C THR A 12 14.72 44.59 17.89
N ALA A 13 16.04 44.63 17.81
CA ALA A 13 16.85 43.52 17.34
C ALA A 13 16.73 42.31 18.26
N ILE A 14 16.75 42.47 19.57
CA ILE A 14 16.61 41.35 20.53
C ILE A 14 15.21 40.72 20.43
N ILE A 15 14.15 41.55 20.33
CA ILE A 15 12.79 41.05 20.18
C ILE A 15 12.63 40.24 18.85
N LEU A 16 13.21 40.75 17.77
CA LEU A 16 13.19 40.05 16.48
C LEU A 16 13.90 38.67 16.54
N ILE A 17 15.08 38.65 17.17
CA ILE A 17 15.81 37.38 17.34
C ILE A 17 15.01 36.39 18.21
N ALA A 18 14.44 36.84 19.31
CA ALA A 18 13.61 36.00 20.17
C ALA A 18 12.39 35.44 19.41
N LEU A 19 11.74 36.28 18.61
CA LEU A 19 10.58 35.88 17.79
C LEU A 19 10.97 34.86 16.72
N VAL A 20 12.09 35.05 16.05
CA VAL A 20 12.58 34.09 15.05
C VAL A 20 12.92 32.73 15.70
N MET A 21 13.61 32.77 16.87
CA MET A 21 13.97 31.51 17.57
C MET A 21 12.73 30.73 18.03
N THR A 22 11.69 31.42 18.50
CA THR A 22 10.43 30.75 18.87
C THR A 22 9.71 30.15 17.65
N LEU A 23 9.66 30.87 16.52
CA LEU A 23 9.08 30.36 15.29
C LEU A 23 9.83 29.12 14.76
N VAL A 24 11.15 29.17 14.75
CA VAL A 24 11.98 28.01 14.33
C VAL A 24 11.73 26.80 15.23
N GLY A 25 11.61 27.01 16.56
CA GLY A 25 11.30 25.93 17.51
C GLY A 25 9.95 25.28 17.25
N ILE A 26 8.92 26.07 16.96
CA ILE A 26 7.58 25.56 16.63
C ILE A 26 7.61 24.76 15.32
N VAL A 27 8.21 25.33 14.27
CA VAL A 27 8.31 24.65 12.95
C VAL A 27 9.08 23.34 13.08
N TRP A 28 10.18 23.34 13.82
CA TRP A 28 10.99 22.13 14.05
C TRP A 28 10.19 21.04 14.76
N GLY A 29 9.41 21.39 15.79
CA GLY A 29 8.56 20.43 16.49
C GLY A 29 7.51 19.78 15.59
N VAL A 30 6.85 20.57 14.73
CA VAL A 30 5.86 20.05 13.77
C VAL A 30 6.52 19.18 12.71
N VAL A 31 7.62 19.63 12.13
CA VAL A 31 8.35 18.88 11.09
C VAL A 31 8.87 17.57 11.64
N LYS A 32 9.42 17.56 12.86
CA LYS A 32 9.91 16.33 13.49
C LYS A 32 8.78 15.33 13.71
N GLY A 33 7.62 15.77 14.21
CA GLY A 33 6.46 14.88 14.37
C GLY A 33 5.99 14.23 13.06
N ILE A 34 5.92 15.01 11.98
CA ILE A 34 5.55 14.48 10.65
C ILE A 34 6.61 13.50 10.12
N LEU A 35 7.90 13.81 10.33
CA LEU A 35 8.99 12.94 9.87
C LEU A 35 9.01 11.62 10.63
N ASP A 36 8.84 11.63 11.96
CA ASP A 36 8.84 10.40 12.76
C ASP A 36 7.69 9.47 12.33
N GLU A 37 6.48 10.00 12.12
CA GLU A 37 5.33 9.23 11.63
C GLU A 37 5.56 8.64 10.22
N LYS A 38 6.13 9.44 9.32
CA LYS A 38 6.44 8.98 7.94
C LYS A 38 7.57 7.97 7.91
N LEU A 39 8.60 8.16 8.74
CA LEU A 39 9.76 7.27 8.79
C LEU A 39 9.43 5.90 9.40
N GLU A 40 8.56 5.84 10.43
CA GLU A 40 8.10 4.55 10.95
C GLU A 40 7.31 3.75 9.90
N GLY A 41 6.46 4.44 9.10
CA GLY A 41 5.76 3.81 7.98
C GLY A 41 6.72 3.31 6.90
N ALA A 42 7.71 4.12 6.55
CA ALA A 42 8.71 3.74 5.56
C ALA A 42 9.60 2.59 6.02
N LYS A 43 10.04 2.57 7.29
CA LYS A 43 10.87 1.49 7.85
C LYS A 43 10.19 0.13 7.81
N SER A 44 8.89 0.06 8.10
CA SER A 44 8.13 -1.20 8.06
C SER A 44 8.05 -1.77 6.63
N CYS A 45 8.03 -0.94 5.62
CA CYS A 45 7.95 -1.34 4.22
C CYS A 45 9.32 -1.47 3.55
N PHE A 46 10.35 -0.80 4.10
CA PHE A 46 11.70 -0.78 3.52
C PHE A 46 12.39 -2.15 3.66
N GLY A 47 12.98 -2.63 2.58
CA GLY A 47 13.63 -3.96 2.55
C GLY A 47 12.68 -5.13 2.31
N ASN A 48 11.37 -4.90 2.29
CA ASN A 48 10.35 -5.91 2.00
C ASN A 48 9.85 -5.85 0.54
N PHE A 49 10.44 -4.98 -0.28
CA PHE A 49 10.25 -4.97 -1.72
C PHE A 49 10.60 -6.33 -2.30
N GLU A 50 9.78 -6.80 -3.21
CA GLU A 50 9.94 -8.12 -3.86
C GLU A 50 9.77 -9.34 -2.95
N LYS A 51 9.37 -9.19 -1.69
CA LYS A 51 9.05 -10.33 -0.82
C LYS A 51 7.63 -10.84 -1.01
N VAL A 52 6.73 -10.01 -1.56
CA VAL A 52 5.38 -10.42 -1.96
C VAL A 52 5.30 -10.30 -3.47
N LYS A 53 5.13 -11.43 -4.16
CA LYS A 53 5.19 -11.51 -5.62
C LYS A 53 3.97 -12.21 -6.20
N LEU A 54 3.67 -11.85 -7.43
CA LEU A 54 2.75 -12.57 -8.32
C LEU A 54 3.55 -13.59 -9.16
N ASN A 55 2.94 -14.74 -9.40
CA ASN A 55 3.49 -15.67 -10.39
C ASN A 55 2.78 -15.47 -11.73
N ASN A 56 3.53 -15.06 -12.74
CA ASN A 56 2.98 -14.78 -14.06
C ASN A 56 2.36 -16.03 -14.70
N ARG A 57 2.94 -17.21 -14.50
CA ARG A 57 2.45 -18.46 -15.10
C ARG A 57 1.11 -18.91 -14.54
N ASP A 58 0.88 -18.63 -13.24
CA ASP A 58 -0.32 -19.04 -12.51
C ASP A 58 -1.33 -17.88 -12.34
N THR A 59 -1.06 -16.74 -13.00
CA THR A 59 -1.92 -15.56 -13.00
C THR A 59 -2.47 -15.34 -14.39
N CYS A 60 -3.74 -15.71 -14.60
CA CYS A 60 -4.37 -15.64 -15.91
C CYS A 60 -5.91 -15.53 -15.80
N TYR A 61 -6.55 -15.19 -16.90
CA TYR A 61 -7.99 -15.00 -16.99
C TYR A 61 -8.66 -16.02 -17.89
N TYR A 62 -9.63 -16.77 -17.36
CA TYR A 62 -10.51 -17.66 -18.12
C TYR A 62 -11.74 -16.89 -18.63
N ASN A 63 -11.78 -16.67 -19.94
CA ASN A 63 -12.90 -15.93 -20.54
C ASN A 63 -14.22 -16.71 -20.50
N ASN A 64 -14.18 -18.06 -20.52
CA ASN A 64 -15.37 -18.92 -20.54
C ASN A 64 -16.09 -18.91 -19.21
N THR A 65 -15.34 -19.10 -18.11
CA THR A 65 -15.89 -19.18 -16.74
C THR A 65 -15.97 -17.82 -16.04
N LYS A 66 -15.39 -16.78 -16.66
CA LYS A 66 -15.24 -15.44 -16.05
C LYS A 66 -14.48 -15.50 -14.73
N GLU A 67 -13.52 -16.40 -14.63
CA GLU A 67 -12.65 -16.55 -13.46
C GLU A 67 -11.27 -15.99 -13.75
N PHE A 68 -10.78 -15.19 -12.81
CA PHE A 68 -9.44 -14.63 -12.82
C PHE A 68 -8.63 -15.32 -11.72
N ASN A 69 -7.67 -16.13 -12.14
CA ASN A 69 -6.76 -16.82 -11.23
C ASN A 69 -5.55 -15.93 -10.97
N PHE A 70 -5.10 -15.89 -9.73
CA PHE A 70 -3.86 -15.21 -9.36
C PHE A 70 -3.16 -15.92 -8.21
N TYR A 71 -1.86 -16.07 -8.36
CA TYR A 71 -1.00 -16.70 -7.38
C TYR A 71 -0.17 -15.64 -6.65
N ILE A 72 -0.23 -15.65 -5.32
CA ILE A 72 0.56 -14.76 -4.48
C ILE A 72 1.54 -15.60 -3.68
N SER A 73 2.82 -15.26 -3.74
CA SER A 73 3.87 -15.81 -2.89
C SER A 73 4.36 -14.78 -1.89
N ILE A 74 4.64 -15.24 -0.69
CA ILE A 74 5.21 -14.45 0.40
C ILE A 74 6.57 -15.06 0.75
N GLY A 75 7.61 -14.23 0.76
CA GLY A 75 8.95 -14.63 1.19
C GLY A 75 9.06 -14.71 2.72
N ASP A 76 10.29 -14.64 3.22
CA ASP A 76 10.55 -14.67 4.67
C ASP A 76 10.25 -13.31 5.32
N ILE A 77 8.98 -12.95 5.40
CA ILE A 77 8.50 -11.73 6.07
C ILE A 77 7.17 -11.98 6.78
N ASP A 78 6.94 -11.22 7.85
CA ASP A 78 5.63 -11.14 8.50
C ASP A 78 4.83 -9.99 7.90
N ILE A 79 3.61 -10.27 7.44
CA ILE A 79 2.69 -9.29 6.91
C ILE A 79 1.29 -9.48 7.49
N ASP A 80 0.58 -8.39 7.69
CA ASP A 80 -0.80 -8.41 8.20
C ASP A 80 -1.82 -8.63 7.08
N GLY A 81 -1.42 -8.39 5.83
CA GLY A 81 -2.30 -8.53 4.70
C GLY A 81 -1.66 -8.17 3.37
N VAL A 82 -2.39 -8.43 2.30
CA VAL A 82 -2.07 -7.99 0.94
C VAL A 82 -3.28 -7.27 0.38
N LEU A 83 -3.07 -6.06 -0.10
CA LEU A 83 -4.04 -5.33 -0.92
C LEU A 83 -3.80 -5.69 -2.38
N ILE A 84 -4.85 -6.08 -3.07
CA ILE A 84 -4.83 -6.51 -4.46
C ILE A 84 -5.76 -5.61 -5.25
N LEU A 85 -5.25 -5.01 -6.30
CA LEU A 85 -6.04 -4.20 -7.23
C LEU A 85 -6.05 -4.90 -8.57
N ILE A 86 -7.24 -5.29 -9.02
CA ILE A 86 -7.46 -5.88 -10.36
C ILE A 86 -8.22 -4.86 -11.19
N LYS A 87 -7.72 -4.58 -12.38
CA LYS A 87 -8.32 -3.62 -13.33
C LYS A 87 -8.61 -4.33 -14.66
N GLY A 88 -9.69 -3.91 -15.27
CA GLY A 88 -10.10 -4.26 -16.62
C GLY A 88 -10.84 -3.08 -17.27
N ASN A 89 -11.31 -3.17 -18.47
CA ASN A 89 -11.95 -2.14 -19.30
C ASN A 89 -12.70 -1.04 -18.51
N GLY A 90 -11.96 -0.01 -18.05
CA GLY A 90 -12.51 1.13 -17.32
C GLY A 90 -13.02 0.83 -15.88
N THR A 91 -12.94 -0.42 -15.43
CA THR A 91 -13.38 -0.84 -14.09
C THR A 91 -12.22 -1.40 -13.28
N GLY A 92 -12.31 -1.32 -11.95
CA GLY A 92 -11.31 -1.89 -11.06
C GLY A 92 -11.91 -2.26 -9.71
N LYS A 93 -11.35 -3.30 -9.10
CA LYS A 93 -11.75 -3.76 -7.77
C LYS A 93 -10.54 -3.93 -6.89
N SER A 94 -10.62 -3.38 -5.68
CA SER A 94 -9.63 -3.59 -4.64
C SER A 94 -10.15 -4.60 -3.63
N ILE A 95 -9.35 -5.59 -3.29
CA ILE A 95 -9.62 -6.59 -2.26
C ILE A 95 -8.44 -6.66 -1.29
N LYS A 96 -8.70 -7.06 -0.06
CA LYS A 96 -7.67 -7.26 0.97
C LYS A 96 -7.70 -8.71 1.43
N ILE A 97 -6.58 -9.37 1.45
CA ILE A 97 -6.41 -10.70 2.06
C ILE A 97 -5.60 -10.51 3.36
N PRO A 98 -6.03 -11.09 4.51
CA PRO A 98 -7.23 -11.88 4.71
C PRO A 98 -8.53 -11.09 4.62
N GLY A 99 -9.60 -11.78 4.23
CA GLY A 99 -10.92 -11.18 4.05
C GLY A 99 -11.99 -12.21 3.70
N ASN A 100 -13.21 -11.73 3.51
CA ASN A 100 -14.33 -12.56 3.06
C ASN A 100 -15.07 -11.81 1.93
N TYR A 101 -15.22 -12.48 0.79
CA TYR A 101 -15.82 -11.89 -0.41
C TYR A 101 -16.68 -12.95 -1.12
N SER A 102 -17.89 -12.60 -1.50
CA SER A 102 -18.79 -13.50 -2.24
C SER A 102 -18.29 -13.85 -3.66
N TYR A 103 -17.28 -13.14 -4.15
CA TYR A 103 -16.73 -13.27 -5.49
C TYR A 103 -15.24 -13.68 -5.50
N VAL A 104 -14.65 -14.01 -4.35
CA VAL A 104 -13.29 -14.54 -4.28
C VAL A 104 -13.29 -15.83 -3.47
N LYS A 105 -12.53 -16.81 -3.91
CA LYS A 105 -12.33 -18.09 -3.24
C LYS A 105 -10.86 -18.50 -3.26
N PRO A 106 -10.36 -19.26 -2.28
CA PRO A 106 -9.09 -19.94 -2.40
C PRO A 106 -9.23 -21.09 -3.43
N TYR A 107 -8.13 -21.50 -4.03
CA TYR A 107 -8.11 -22.67 -4.94
C TYR A 107 -8.61 -23.92 -4.18
N GLY A 108 -9.53 -24.66 -4.80
CA GLY A 108 -10.19 -25.82 -4.15
C GLY A 108 -11.26 -25.47 -3.11
N GLY A 109 -11.48 -24.19 -2.81
CA GLY A 109 -12.51 -23.72 -1.87
C GLY A 109 -13.78 -23.18 -2.54
N GLY A 110 -14.71 -22.68 -1.73
CA GLY A 110 -15.95 -22.04 -2.16
C GLY A 110 -15.93 -20.51 -2.05
N TYR A 111 -16.80 -19.88 -2.82
CA TYR A 111 -17.04 -18.43 -2.68
C TYR A 111 -17.71 -18.09 -1.36
N GLY A 112 -17.43 -16.92 -0.81
CA GLY A 112 -17.98 -16.47 0.47
C GLY A 112 -17.32 -17.07 1.71
N GLN A 113 -16.23 -17.82 1.54
CA GLN A 113 -15.41 -18.31 2.64
C GLN A 113 -14.35 -17.29 3.05
N ASN A 114 -13.83 -17.43 4.27
CA ASN A 114 -12.69 -16.64 4.72
C ASN A 114 -11.45 -17.03 3.93
N ILE A 115 -10.78 -16.02 3.40
CA ILE A 115 -9.55 -16.16 2.63
C ILE A 115 -8.39 -15.82 3.54
N SER A 116 -7.42 -16.73 3.69
CA SER A 116 -6.20 -16.55 4.46
C SER A 116 -5.03 -16.15 3.55
N LEU A 117 -3.99 -15.56 4.16
CA LEU A 117 -2.70 -15.33 3.52
C LEU A 117 -1.94 -16.65 3.35
N PRO A 118 -1.03 -16.72 2.36
CA PRO A 118 0.03 -17.72 2.37
C PRO A 118 0.89 -17.59 3.63
N SER A 119 1.43 -18.70 4.10
CA SER A 119 2.46 -18.69 5.13
C SER A 119 3.78 -18.11 4.60
N LYS A 120 4.71 -17.78 5.48
CA LYS A 120 6.08 -17.41 5.07
C LYS A 120 6.68 -18.45 4.13
N ASN A 121 7.44 -17.99 3.17
CA ASN A 121 8.11 -18.81 2.15
C ASN A 121 7.16 -19.77 1.41
N SER A 122 5.89 -19.35 1.27
CA SER A 122 4.89 -20.14 0.55
C SER A 122 4.04 -19.26 -0.37
N GLY A 123 3.16 -19.91 -1.14
CA GLY A 123 2.23 -19.21 -1.99
C GLY A 123 0.88 -19.93 -2.07
N LEU A 124 -0.15 -19.17 -2.41
CA LEU A 124 -1.51 -19.66 -2.60
C LEU A 124 -2.13 -19.07 -3.87
N THR A 125 -2.94 -19.89 -4.53
CA THR A 125 -3.77 -19.43 -5.65
C THR A 125 -5.15 -19.03 -5.17
N TYR A 126 -5.63 -17.94 -5.69
CA TYR A 126 -6.97 -17.42 -5.47
C TYR A 126 -7.69 -17.26 -6.79
N ILE A 127 -9.01 -17.39 -6.73
CA ILE A 127 -9.89 -17.29 -7.90
C ILE A 127 -10.90 -16.20 -7.64
N LEU A 128 -10.96 -15.22 -8.53
CA LEU A 128 -11.93 -14.14 -8.50
C LEU A 128 -12.93 -14.31 -9.63
N ASN A 129 -14.22 -14.34 -9.29
CA ASN A 129 -15.30 -14.24 -10.28
C ASN A 129 -15.43 -12.79 -10.74
N THR A 130 -15.04 -12.53 -11.98
CA THR A 130 -14.99 -11.16 -12.52
C THR A 130 -16.38 -10.55 -12.69
N THR A 131 -17.39 -11.36 -12.99
CA THR A 131 -18.78 -10.90 -13.07
C THR A 131 -19.30 -10.45 -11.71
N GLY A 132 -19.07 -11.27 -10.67
CA GLY A 132 -19.43 -10.93 -9.29
C GLY A 132 -18.66 -9.73 -8.73
N ALA A 133 -17.43 -9.52 -9.19
CA ALA A 133 -16.62 -8.37 -8.82
C ALA A 133 -16.94 -7.09 -9.62
N GLY A 134 -17.70 -7.21 -10.72
CA GLY A 134 -18.02 -6.08 -11.61
C GLY A 134 -16.83 -5.64 -12.48
N ILE A 135 -15.92 -6.57 -12.81
CA ILE A 135 -14.74 -6.30 -13.66
C ILE A 135 -14.96 -6.91 -15.03
N GLN A 136 -14.79 -6.10 -16.06
CA GLN A 136 -14.81 -6.58 -17.45
C GLN A 136 -13.39 -6.69 -17.97
N ASP A 137 -13.07 -7.81 -18.64
CA ASP A 137 -11.78 -8.06 -19.28
C ASP A 137 -10.58 -7.65 -18.39
N PRO A 138 -10.34 -8.34 -17.28
CA PRO A 138 -9.23 -8.01 -16.39
C PRO A 138 -7.90 -8.17 -17.15
N ASN A 139 -7.09 -7.13 -17.12
CA ASN A 139 -5.81 -7.08 -17.83
C ASN A 139 -4.64 -6.63 -16.96
N THR A 140 -4.94 -6.18 -15.75
CA THR A 140 -3.90 -5.69 -14.83
C THR A 140 -4.20 -6.17 -13.42
N ILE A 141 -3.17 -6.66 -12.74
CA ILE A 141 -3.20 -6.93 -11.30
C ILE A 141 -2.00 -6.27 -10.64
N GLN A 142 -2.23 -5.65 -9.49
CA GLN A 142 -1.20 -5.04 -8.64
C GLN A 142 -1.38 -5.50 -7.21
N ILE A 143 -0.29 -5.76 -6.51
CA ILE A 143 -0.31 -6.16 -5.11
C ILE A 143 0.54 -5.23 -4.26
N ALA A 144 0.05 -4.94 -3.06
CA ALA A 144 0.74 -4.13 -2.07
C ALA A 144 0.61 -4.78 -0.69
N PRO A 145 1.71 -5.12 -0.01
CA PRO A 145 1.65 -5.69 1.32
C PRO A 145 1.18 -4.66 2.35
N VAL A 146 0.59 -5.16 3.42
CA VAL A 146 0.23 -4.40 4.63
C VAL A 146 1.09 -4.93 5.77
N ILE A 147 1.90 -4.08 6.37
CA ILE A 147 2.84 -4.43 7.43
C ILE A 147 2.63 -3.46 8.61
N ASN A 148 2.46 -3.98 9.81
CA ASN A 148 2.14 -3.18 11.01
C ASN A 148 0.92 -2.26 10.78
N SER A 149 -0.11 -2.82 10.13
CA SER A 149 -1.35 -2.11 9.76
C SER A 149 -1.16 -0.94 8.77
N LYS A 150 0.03 -0.76 8.22
CA LYS A 150 0.33 0.27 7.22
C LYS A 150 0.42 -0.35 5.82
N LYS A 151 -0.26 0.28 4.87
CA LYS A 151 -0.16 -0.10 3.46
C LYS A 151 1.21 0.33 2.91
N CYS A 152 1.93 -0.62 2.36
CA CYS A 152 3.17 -0.37 1.63
C CYS A 152 2.89 0.02 0.17
N GLU A 153 3.94 0.37 -0.54
CA GLU A 153 3.87 0.59 -1.98
C GLU A 153 3.61 -0.72 -2.74
N VAL A 154 3.24 -0.61 -4.00
CA VAL A 154 3.04 -1.78 -4.88
C VAL A 154 4.34 -2.57 -4.95
N SER A 155 4.30 -3.82 -4.50
CA SER A 155 5.46 -4.71 -4.50
C SER A 155 5.62 -5.45 -5.82
N ASP A 156 4.51 -5.75 -6.49
CA ASP A 156 4.54 -6.41 -7.79
C ASP A 156 3.28 -6.10 -8.60
N SER A 157 3.41 -6.19 -9.93
CA SER A 157 2.31 -5.94 -10.86
C SER A 157 2.49 -6.71 -12.16
N LEU A 158 1.38 -7.21 -12.70
CA LEU A 158 1.34 -7.85 -14.02
C LEU A 158 0.37 -7.08 -14.93
N ALA A 159 0.88 -6.68 -16.08
CA ALA A 159 0.10 -6.05 -17.15
C ALA A 159 0.86 -6.20 -18.49
N PRO A 160 0.25 -6.72 -19.54
CA PRO A 160 -1.08 -7.36 -19.55
C PRO A 160 -1.07 -8.71 -18.83
N VAL A 161 -2.25 -9.12 -18.34
CA VAL A 161 -2.44 -10.47 -17.82
C VAL A 161 -2.82 -11.41 -18.97
N ASP A 162 -2.21 -12.57 -18.98
CA ASP A 162 -2.44 -13.57 -20.02
C ASP A 162 -3.84 -14.22 -19.92
N ARG A 163 -4.31 -14.76 -21.05
CA ARG A 163 -5.48 -15.64 -21.07
C ARG A 163 -5.03 -17.03 -20.68
N CYS A 164 -5.80 -17.69 -19.82
CA CYS A 164 -5.57 -19.10 -19.54
C CYS A 164 -5.95 -19.93 -20.75
N GLY A 165 -5.14 -20.95 -21.05
CA GLY A 165 -5.36 -21.90 -22.15
C GLY A 165 -6.49 -22.89 -21.85
#